data_91bc594afc9f26abdfc5689afc270bec
#
_entry.id   91bc594afc9f26abdfc5689afc270bec
#
_cell.length_a   1.000
_cell.length_b   1.000
_cell.length_c   1.000
_cell.angle_alpha   90.00
_cell.angle_beta   90.00
_cell.angle_gamma   90.00
#
_symmetry.space_group_name_H-M   'P 1'
#
loop_
_entity.id
_entity.type
_entity.pdbx_description
1 polymer ?
#
loop_
_entity_poly.entity_id
_entity_poly.type
_entity_poly.pdbx_seq_one_letter_code
_entity_poly.pdbx_strand_id
1 'polypeptide(L)'
;MNIVQFLASFFYRIRYWLLWGSLLVTALVIYFTQFLPYSYTVNSSLYAGVTNSTNLDGSQLININSTFDNIINIGKSKNTLAKVSVRLLATSLVYGDEWKDNMYIQAKHYRQLVQILPKEVLALVDRSSLDKTTNNLMNYRKENSSNFVYSIFNRPYPY
;
A
#
# COMPACT_ATOMS: atom_id res chain seq x y z
N MET A 1 -38.56 -6.36 51.17
CA MET A 1 -38.43 -6.74 49.73
C MET A 1 -36.94 -6.72 49.41
N ASN A 2 -36.34 -7.88 49.16
CA ASN A 2 -34.89 -7.95 49.01
C ASN A 2 -34.47 -7.32 47.67
N ILE A 3 -33.54 -6.37 47.74
CA ILE A 3 -32.98 -5.63 46.56
C ILE A 3 -32.53 -6.60 45.48
N VAL A 4 -32.00 -7.76 45.84
CA VAL A 4 -31.55 -8.80 44.93
C VAL A 4 -32.70 -9.40 44.13
N GLN A 5 -33.88 -9.63 44.72
CA GLN A 5 -35.05 -10.15 44.03
C GLN A 5 -35.62 -9.13 43.03
N PHE A 6 -35.61 -7.86 43.41
CA PHE A 6 -36.04 -6.78 42.54
C PHE A 6 -35.14 -6.65 41.30
N LEU A 7 -33.82 -6.67 41.49
CA LEU A 7 -32.85 -6.65 40.42
C LEU A 7 -32.98 -7.86 39.47
N ALA A 8 -33.12 -9.06 40.05
CA ALA A 8 -33.28 -10.28 39.23
C ALA A 8 -34.56 -10.23 38.38
N SER A 9 -35.69 -9.79 38.95
CA SER A 9 -36.94 -9.60 38.19
C SER A 9 -36.84 -8.54 37.10
N PHE A 10 -36.10 -7.47 37.36
CA PHE A 10 -35.86 -6.39 36.38
C PHE A 10 -35.05 -6.90 35.21
N PHE A 11 -33.92 -7.59 35.45
CA PHE A 11 -33.11 -8.19 34.41
C PHE A 11 -33.86 -9.25 33.59
N TYR A 12 -34.70 -10.06 34.23
CA TYR A 12 -35.49 -11.06 33.54
C TYR A 12 -36.52 -10.45 32.58
N ARG A 13 -37.10 -9.28 32.96
CA ARG A 13 -38.07 -8.55 32.16
C ARG A 13 -37.43 -7.84 30.97
N ILE A 14 -36.15 -7.39 31.09
CA ILE A 14 -35.46 -6.59 30.08
C ILE A 14 -34.54 -7.48 29.21
N ARG A 15 -34.40 -8.79 29.50
CA ARG A 15 -33.46 -9.69 28.79
C ARG A 15 -33.60 -9.66 27.28
N TYR A 16 -34.78 -9.59 26.75
CA TYR A 16 -35.01 -9.54 25.30
C TYR A 16 -34.56 -8.19 24.71
N TRP A 17 -34.80 -7.12 25.42
CA TRP A 17 -34.35 -5.78 25.00
C TRP A 17 -32.82 -5.67 25.00
N LEU A 18 -32.15 -6.26 25.97
CA LEU A 18 -30.70 -6.31 26.06
C LEU A 18 -30.12 -7.14 24.92
N LEU A 19 -30.70 -8.30 24.60
CA LEU A 19 -30.25 -9.15 23.48
C LEU A 19 -30.43 -8.44 22.14
N TRP A 20 -31.60 -7.89 21.89
CA TRP A 20 -31.86 -7.17 20.63
C TRP A 20 -31.02 -5.89 20.51
N GLY A 21 -30.84 -5.16 21.60
CA GLY A 21 -30.00 -3.97 21.65
C GLY A 21 -28.53 -4.27 21.34
N SER A 22 -27.97 -5.32 21.99
CA SER A 22 -26.58 -5.71 21.72
C SER A 22 -26.37 -6.20 20.28
N LEU A 23 -27.32 -6.97 19.74
CA LEU A 23 -27.28 -7.45 18.36
C LEU A 23 -27.33 -6.29 17.36
N LEU A 24 -28.18 -5.30 17.59
CA LEU A 24 -28.29 -4.11 16.75
C LEU A 24 -26.99 -3.29 16.77
N VAL A 25 -26.44 -3.06 17.97
CA VAL A 25 -25.14 -2.33 18.10
C VAL A 25 -24.02 -3.09 17.38
N THR A 26 -23.95 -4.42 17.55
CA THR A 26 -22.93 -5.23 16.86
C THR A 26 -23.08 -5.15 15.34
N ALA A 27 -24.30 -5.23 14.82
CA ALA A 27 -24.56 -5.10 13.39
C ALA A 27 -24.16 -3.72 12.87
N LEU A 28 -24.44 -2.66 13.62
CA LEU A 28 -24.03 -1.29 13.30
C LEU A 28 -22.50 -1.16 13.26
N VAL A 29 -21.78 -1.69 14.25
CA VAL A 29 -20.32 -1.65 14.30
C VAL A 29 -19.72 -2.39 13.09
N ILE A 30 -20.22 -3.58 12.76
CA ILE A 30 -19.76 -4.34 11.58
C ILE A 30 -20.01 -3.54 10.31
N TYR A 31 -21.20 -2.94 10.16
CA TYR A 31 -21.54 -2.12 9.01
C TYR A 31 -20.60 -0.94 8.85
N PHE A 32 -20.35 -0.17 9.89
CA PHE A 32 -19.42 0.97 9.84
C PHE A 32 -17.97 0.55 9.61
N THR A 33 -17.54 -0.59 10.16
CA THR A 33 -16.18 -1.07 9.98
C THR A 33 -15.87 -1.44 8.53
N GLN A 34 -16.87 -1.84 7.74
CA GLN A 34 -16.69 -2.14 6.32
C GLN A 34 -16.37 -0.90 5.46
N PHE A 35 -16.73 0.29 5.93
CA PHE A 35 -16.45 1.54 5.22
C PHE A 35 -15.10 2.17 5.60
N LEU A 36 -14.41 1.64 6.62
CA LEU A 36 -13.09 2.16 6.97
C LEU A 36 -12.05 1.75 5.91
N PRO A 37 -11.29 2.72 5.37
CA PRO A 37 -10.20 2.38 4.46
C PRO A 37 -9.13 1.59 5.22
N TYR A 38 -8.73 0.47 4.66
CA TYR A 38 -7.61 -0.30 5.18
C TYR A 38 -6.31 0.49 4.98
N SER A 39 -5.74 1.01 6.05
CA SER A 39 -4.41 1.62 6.01
C SER A 39 -3.38 0.62 6.53
N TYR A 40 -2.41 0.28 5.68
CA TYR A 40 -1.31 -0.58 6.06
C TYR A 40 -0.07 0.27 6.30
N THR A 41 0.49 0.16 7.51
CA THR A 41 1.79 0.78 7.82
C THR A 41 2.86 -0.27 7.61
N VAL A 42 3.71 -0.07 6.61
CA VAL A 42 4.85 -0.96 6.34
C VAL A 42 6.10 -0.32 6.93
N ASN A 43 6.68 -0.93 7.93
CA ASN A 43 7.99 -0.56 8.46
C ASN A 43 9.04 -1.47 7.82
N SER A 44 9.96 -0.90 7.05
CA SER A 44 11.11 -1.63 6.55
C SER A 44 12.39 -1.06 7.17
N SER A 45 13.23 -1.93 7.71
CA SER A 45 14.56 -1.58 8.19
C SER A 45 15.58 -1.88 7.08
N LEU A 46 16.31 -0.86 6.68
CA LEU A 46 17.38 -0.99 5.70
C LEU A 46 18.71 -1.14 6.46
N TYR A 47 19.32 -2.32 6.38
CA TYR A 47 20.67 -2.53 6.88
C TYR A 47 21.65 -2.05 5.81
N ALA A 48 22.16 -0.82 5.98
CA ALA A 48 23.33 -0.39 5.25
C ALA A 48 24.57 -0.97 5.95
N GLY A 49 25.08 -2.09 5.45
CA GLY A 49 26.33 -2.68 5.93
C GLY A 49 27.50 -1.76 5.57
N VAL A 50 27.77 -0.77 6.40
CA VAL A 50 29.02 -0.03 6.33
C VAL A 50 30.06 -0.89 7.02
N THR A 51 30.72 -1.75 6.25
CA THR A 51 31.89 -2.50 6.72
C THR A 51 33.07 -1.51 6.82
N ASN A 52 33.20 -0.90 7.98
CA ASN A 52 34.46 -0.21 8.29
C ASN A 52 35.49 -1.25 8.67
N SER A 53 36.45 -1.48 7.77
CA SER A 53 37.73 -2.01 8.15
C SER A 53 38.40 -1.09 9.17
N THR A 54 38.39 -1.56 10.39
CA THR A 54 39.35 -1.25 11.48
C THR A 54 40.26 -0.02 11.28
N ASN A 55 39.80 1.13 11.80
CA ASN A 55 40.67 2.08 12.51
C ASN A 55 39.73 3.15 13.14
N LEU A 56 39.64 3.08 14.47
CA LEU A 56 38.82 3.94 15.31
C LEU A 56 39.54 5.28 15.51
N ASP A 57 39.55 6.14 14.52
CA ASP A 57 39.92 7.53 14.69
C ASP A 57 38.67 8.42 14.61
N GLY A 58 38.53 9.37 15.56
CA GLY A 58 37.30 10.15 15.76
C GLY A 58 36.75 10.91 14.52
N SER A 59 37.56 11.02 13.45
CA SER A 59 37.17 11.59 12.17
C SER A 59 36.22 10.69 11.34
N GLN A 60 36.13 9.40 11.68
CA GLN A 60 35.31 8.43 10.92
C GLN A 60 33.83 8.45 11.29
N LEU A 61 33.47 8.90 12.50
CA LEU A 61 32.06 9.04 12.89
C LEU A 61 31.33 10.07 12.03
N ILE A 62 32.03 11.12 11.61
CA ILE A 62 31.49 12.17 10.72
C ILE A 62 31.24 11.59 9.33
N ASN A 63 32.10 10.67 8.87
CA ASN A 63 32.00 10.04 7.55
C ASN A 63 30.86 9.03 7.46
N ILE A 64 30.54 8.35 8.57
CA ILE A 64 29.41 7.40 8.65
C ILE A 64 28.09 8.15 8.50
N ASN A 65 27.91 9.25 9.20
CA ASN A 65 26.70 10.06 9.12
C ASN A 65 26.47 10.61 7.71
N SER A 66 27.53 11.12 7.05
CA SER A 66 27.44 11.61 5.68
C SER A 66 27.12 10.49 4.67
N THR A 67 27.59 9.27 4.92
CA THR A 67 27.27 8.10 4.08
C THR A 67 25.81 7.69 4.24
N PHE A 68 25.27 7.70 5.48
CA PHE A 68 23.84 7.45 5.71
C PHE A 68 22.96 8.51 5.08
N ASP A 69 23.31 9.79 5.21
CA ASP A 69 22.58 10.87 4.58
C ASP A 69 22.58 10.76 3.06
N ASN A 70 23.70 10.36 2.46
CA ASN A 70 23.79 10.10 1.03
C ASN A 70 22.90 8.93 0.59
N ILE A 71 22.86 7.81 1.34
CA ILE A 71 21.97 6.67 1.06
C ILE A 71 20.51 7.09 1.16
N ILE A 72 20.14 7.85 2.19
CA ILE A 72 18.79 8.39 2.37
C ILE A 72 18.43 9.34 1.21
N ASN A 73 19.33 10.21 0.81
CA ASN A 73 19.13 11.15 -0.28
C ASN A 73 19.00 10.43 -1.64
N ILE A 74 19.79 9.39 -1.88
CA ILE A 74 19.66 8.53 -3.07
C ILE A 74 18.29 7.82 -3.05
N GLY A 75 17.89 7.25 -1.91
CA GLY A 75 16.60 6.61 -1.74
C GLY A 75 15.41 7.56 -1.98
N LYS A 76 15.53 8.81 -1.53
CA LYS A 76 14.53 9.87 -1.73
C LYS A 76 14.62 10.54 -3.09
N SER A 77 15.65 10.26 -3.88
CA SER A 77 15.82 10.92 -5.17
C SER A 77 14.66 10.61 -6.11
N LYS A 78 14.23 11.62 -6.87
CA LYS A 78 13.15 11.50 -7.86
C LYS A 78 13.38 10.34 -8.85
N ASN A 79 14.62 10.10 -9.23
CA ASN A 79 14.97 9.01 -10.13
C ASN A 79 14.80 7.63 -9.51
N THR A 80 15.19 7.45 -8.26
CA THR A 80 15.03 6.18 -7.53
C THR A 80 13.55 5.87 -7.31
N LEU A 81 12.79 6.85 -6.80
CA LEU A 81 11.34 6.72 -6.61
C LEU A 81 10.63 6.39 -7.93
N ALA A 82 11.06 7.04 -9.01
CA ALA A 82 10.50 6.79 -10.32
C ALA A 82 10.80 5.38 -10.84
N LYS A 83 12.01 4.86 -10.65
CA LYS A 83 12.36 3.47 -11.01
C LYS A 83 11.56 2.47 -10.19
N VAL A 84 11.43 2.70 -8.89
CA VAL A 84 10.64 1.83 -8.00
C VAL A 84 9.18 1.84 -8.39
N SER A 85 8.58 3.00 -8.66
CA SER A 85 7.17 3.10 -9.03
C SER A 85 6.86 2.40 -10.37
N VAL A 86 7.74 2.55 -11.38
CA VAL A 86 7.59 1.84 -12.66
C VAL A 86 7.73 0.32 -12.46
N ARG A 87 8.67 -0.13 -11.62
CA ARG A 87 8.82 -1.56 -11.33
C ARG A 87 7.61 -2.13 -10.58
N LEU A 88 7.06 -1.40 -9.62
CA LEU A 88 5.83 -1.80 -8.93
C LEU A 88 4.64 -1.87 -9.89
N LEU A 89 4.50 -0.89 -10.78
CA LEU A 89 3.48 -0.90 -11.83
C LEU A 89 3.65 -2.13 -12.74
N ALA A 90 4.88 -2.37 -13.24
CA ALA A 90 5.18 -3.55 -14.06
C ALA A 90 4.84 -4.86 -13.33
N THR A 91 5.19 -4.98 -12.06
CA THR A 91 4.87 -6.16 -11.23
C THR A 91 3.36 -6.36 -11.13
N SER A 92 2.61 -5.28 -10.87
CA SER A 92 1.15 -5.33 -10.80
C SER A 92 0.50 -5.72 -12.13
N LEU A 93 1.05 -5.28 -13.26
CA LEU A 93 0.52 -5.60 -14.59
C LEU A 93 0.88 -7.01 -15.06
N VAL A 94 2.08 -7.50 -14.76
CA VAL A 94 2.55 -8.83 -15.16
C VAL A 94 1.86 -9.93 -14.37
N TYR A 95 1.80 -9.77 -13.05
CA TYR A 95 1.26 -10.79 -12.13
C TYR A 95 -0.22 -10.58 -11.79
N GLY A 96 -0.81 -9.41 -12.11
CA GLY A 96 -2.20 -9.13 -11.83
C GLY A 96 -3.15 -10.00 -12.66
N ASP A 97 -4.28 -10.38 -12.05
CA ASP A 97 -5.35 -11.12 -12.69
C ASP A 97 -6.69 -10.39 -12.43
N GLU A 98 -7.60 -10.47 -13.40
CA GLU A 98 -8.92 -9.84 -13.28
C GLU A 98 -9.86 -10.58 -12.33
N TRP A 99 -9.59 -11.88 -12.09
CA TRP A 99 -10.49 -12.78 -11.38
C TRP A 99 -9.92 -13.30 -10.06
N LYS A 100 -8.58 -13.31 -9.91
CA LYS A 100 -7.92 -13.85 -8.72
C LYS A 100 -7.12 -12.78 -8.01
N ASP A 101 -7.30 -12.73 -6.69
CA ASP A 101 -6.43 -11.95 -5.83
C ASP A 101 -5.03 -12.55 -5.80
N ASN A 102 -4.03 -11.69 -5.91
CA ASN A 102 -2.62 -12.05 -5.92
C ASN A 102 -1.90 -11.34 -4.77
N MET A 103 -0.72 -11.84 -4.40
CA MET A 103 0.14 -11.22 -3.39
C MET A 103 0.53 -9.78 -3.75
N TYR A 104 0.58 -9.43 -5.04
CA TYR A 104 1.00 -8.12 -5.52
C TYR A 104 -0.16 -7.14 -5.71
N ILE A 105 -1.35 -7.63 -6.08
CA ILE A 105 -2.52 -6.79 -6.33
C ILE A 105 -3.82 -7.61 -6.22
N GLN A 106 -4.86 -7.00 -5.66
CA GLN A 106 -6.19 -7.59 -5.63
C GLN A 106 -6.89 -7.44 -6.99
N ALA A 107 -7.70 -8.41 -7.37
CA ALA A 107 -8.43 -8.42 -8.64
C ALA A 107 -9.27 -7.15 -8.87
N LYS A 108 -9.90 -6.62 -7.81
CA LYS A 108 -10.65 -5.36 -7.87
C LYS A 108 -9.77 -4.18 -8.28
N HIS A 109 -8.61 -4.04 -7.65
CA HIS A 109 -7.67 -2.95 -7.93
C HIS A 109 -6.98 -3.12 -9.28
N TYR A 110 -6.72 -4.36 -9.70
CA TYR A 110 -6.19 -4.64 -11.02
C TYR A 110 -7.15 -4.19 -12.13
N ARG A 111 -8.43 -4.49 -12.03
CA ARG A 111 -9.45 -4.01 -12.99
C ARG A 111 -9.52 -2.49 -13.05
N GLN A 112 -9.47 -1.81 -11.90
CA GLN A 112 -9.43 -0.35 -11.85
C GLN A 112 -8.16 0.19 -12.52
N LEU A 113 -7.00 -0.43 -12.26
CA LEU A 113 -5.73 -0.05 -12.84
C LEU A 113 -5.75 -0.16 -14.37
N VAL A 114 -6.25 -1.28 -14.91
CA VAL A 114 -6.36 -1.51 -16.35
C VAL A 114 -7.32 -0.53 -17.02
N GLN A 115 -8.40 -0.12 -16.34
CA GLN A 115 -9.34 0.88 -16.88
C GLN A 115 -8.75 2.28 -16.95
N ILE A 116 -7.85 2.62 -16.04
CA ILE A 116 -7.23 3.96 -15.97
C ILE A 116 -6.06 4.08 -16.95
N LEU A 117 -5.36 2.96 -17.22
CA LEU A 117 -4.15 2.96 -18.04
C LEU A 117 -4.47 3.15 -19.53
N PRO A 118 -3.67 3.96 -20.26
CA PRO A 118 -3.76 4.05 -21.71
C PRO A 118 -3.50 2.69 -22.37
N LYS A 119 -4.20 2.43 -23.49
CA LYS A 119 -4.04 1.18 -24.24
C LYS A 119 -2.60 0.96 -24.75
N GLU A 120 -1.89 2.04 -25.03
CA GLU A 120 -0.48 2.02 -25.45
C GLU A 120 0.42 1.44 -24.36
N VAL A 121 0.18 1.80 -23.09
CA VAL A 121 0.93 1.28 -21.94
C VAL A 121 0.62 -0.20 -21.72
N LEU A 122 -0.63 -0.60 -21.90
CA LEU A 122 -1.04 -2.01 -21.77
C LEU A 122 -0.42 -2.89 -22.87
N ALA A 123 -0.22 -2.34 -24.09
CA ALA A 123 0.42 -3.05 -25.19
C ALA A 123 1.93 -3.32 -24.95
N LEU A 124 2.56 -2.56 -24.05
CA LEU A 124 3.98 -2.74 -23.68
C LEU A 124 4.21 -3.84 -22.64
N VAL A 125 3.14 -4.40 -22.08
CA VAL A 125 3.20 -5.41 -21.02
C VAL A 125 3.49 -6.78 -21.62
N ASP A 126 4.67 -7.30 -21.33
CA ASP A 126 5.03 -8.70 -21.63
C ASP A 126 4.90 -9.53 -20.33
N ARG A 127 3.82 -10.33 -20.25
CA ARG A 127 3.55 -11.18 -19.08
C ARG A 127 4.58 -12.29 -18.88
N SER A 128 5.43 -12.57 -19.88
CA SER A 128 6.48 -13.58 -19.77
C SER A 128 7.71 -13.10 -19.01
N SER A 129 7.95 -11.77 -18.97
CA SER A 129 9.15 -11.20 -18.37
C SER A 129 8.90 -9.84 -17.72
N LEU A 130 9.08 -9.82 -16.39
CA LEU A 130 8.98 -8.59 -15.59
C LEU A 130 10.03 -7.55 -16.02
N ASP A 131 11.26 -7.99 -16.30
CA ASP A 131 12.35 -7.07 -16.63
C ASP A 131 12.12 -6.42 -18.01
N LYS A 132 11.62 -7.16 -18.99
CA LYS A 132 11.24 -6.59 -20.30
C LYS A 132 10.13 -5.56 -20.15
N THR A 133 9.07 -5.89 -19.42
CA THR A 133 7.97 -4.96 -19.15
C THR A 133 8.47 -3.71 -18.43
N THR A 134 9.33 -3.86 -17.43
CA THR A 134 9.90 -2.73 -16.69
C THR A 134 10.72 -1.81 -17.63
N ASN A 135 11.55 -2.40 -18.49
CA ASN A 135 12.37 -1.64 -19.43
C ASN A 135 11.50 -0.93 -20.49
N ASN A 136 10.49 -1.60 -21.02
CA ASN A 136 9.55 -1.00 -21.98
C ASN A 136 8.83 0.20 -21.37
N LEU A 137 8.32 0.05 -20.14
CA LEU A 137 7.64 1.13 -19.43
C LEU A 137 8.60 2.28 -19.07
N MET A 138 9.85 1.99 -18.73
CA MET A 138 10.86 3.01 -18.49
C MET A 138 11.19 3.82 -19.74
N ASN A 139 11.34 3.16 -20.89
CA ASN A 139 11.62 3.81 -22.16
C ASN A 139 10.42 4.68 -22.58
N TYR A 140 9.21 4.14 -22.51
CA TYR A 140 7.99 4.89 -22.78
C TYR A 140 7.86 6.14 -21.90
N ARG A 141 8.17 6.01 -20.60
CA ARG A 141 8.19 7.14 -19.67
C ARG A 141 9.24 8.18 -20.05
N LYS A 142 10.43 7.77 -20.49
CA LYS A 142 11.51 8.68 -20.89
C LYS A 142 11.11 9.50 -22.12
N GLU A 143 10.44 8.88 -23.08
CA GLU A 143 9.95 9.52 -24.30
C GLU A 143 8.73 10.42 -24.05
N ASN A 144 7.85 10.03 -23.12
CA ASN A 144 6.60 10.73 -22.83
C ASN A 144 6.58 11.33 -21.40
N SER A 145 7.71 11.85 -20.93
CA SER A 145 7.90 12.25 -19.53
C SER A 145 6.93 13.30 -19.00
N SER A 146 6.37 14.15 -19.87
CA SER A 146 5.37 15.17 -19.50
C SER A 146 3.95 14.60 -19.35
N ASN A 147 3.59 13.58 -20.14
CA ASN A 147 2.22 13.06 -20.18
C ASN A 147 1.99 11.85 -19.29
N PHE A 148 3.02 11.00 -19.10
CA PHE A 148 2.90 9.74 -18.37
C PHE A 148 2.64 9.94 -16.87
N VAL A 149 3.35 10.88 -16.24
CA VAL A 149 3.20 11.15 -14.79
C VAL A 149 1.90 11.92 -14.52
N TYR A 150 1.53 12.85 -15.40
CA TYR A 150 0.31 13.64 -15.23
C TYR A 150 -0.96 12.83 -15.47
N SER A 151 -0.97 11.90 -16.43
CA SER A 151 -2.18 11.12 -16.72
C SER A 151 -2.50 10.06 -15.66
N ILE A 152 -1.49 9.49 -14.98
CA ILE A 152 -1.70 8.44 -13.97
C ILE A 152 -1.96 9.04 -12.58
N PHE A 153 -1.29 10.13 -12.22
CA PHE A 153 -1.36 10.69 -10.86
C PHE A 153 -2.26 11.92 -10.70
N ASN A 154 -2.69 12.53 -11.79
CA ASN A 154 -3.42 13.81 -11.74
C ASN A 154 -4.92 13.69 -12.06
N ARG A 155 -5.47 12.47 -12.14
CA ARG A 155 -6.92 12.32 -12.13
C ARG A 155 -7.41 12.43 -10.68
N PRO A 156 -8.32 13.39 -10.38
CA PRO A 156 -8.97 13.39 -9.08
C PRO A 156 -9.65 12.04 -8.91
N TYR A 157 -9.40 11.38 -7.78
CA TYR A 157 -10.11 10.18 -7.39
C TYR A 157 -11.61 10.49 -7.49
N PRO A 158 -12.40 9.71 -8.23
CA PRO A 158 -13.84 9.78 -8.08
C PRO A 158 -14.14 9.28 -6.66
N TYR A 159 -14.66 10.17 -5.83
CA TYR A 159 -15.18 9.88 -4.51
C TYR A 159 -16.36 8.91 -4.63
#